data_f2f6fbe27bc035edf761ef2ba0543690
#
_entry.id   f2f6fbe27bc035edf761ef2ba0543690
#
_cell.length_a   1.000
_cell.length_b   1.000
_cell.length_c   1.000
_cell.angle_alpha   90.00
_cell.angle_beta   90.00
_cell.angle_gamma   90.00
#
_symmetry.space_group_name_H-M   'P 1'
#
loop_
_entity.id
_entity.type
_entity.pdbx_description
1 polymer ?
#
loop_
_entity_poly.entity_id
_entity_poly.type
_entity_poly.pdbx_seq_one_letter_code
_entity_poly.pdbx_strand_id
1 'polypeptide(L)'
;MITIKTVNTKKELTQFVDFLYDLFDGNPNFVPPLFQDECNCLDKSKNAAFDFCQAEYFLAYNDEGKIVGRVAAIINNKANQRWQQKRVRFGWFDFVDDREVSTKLLQAVEDYGRKNGMEEIVGPLGFTDLDKEGMLTEGFDQLGTMMTSYGAPYYKEHMHAMEGYTVDVRYRETKLMAPKEVPAKYMKVGEMVQKRYNLHVYKPSRWDLIVKGVGRQVFELLNETYKDIYGYNELNSKQINQYIAQYIPFVNPKFITIIRDHNTPEKKMVGFGLSIASLSHALQKTRKGRLLPFGWWHIVKTLFISKKSPIIDLLLIGVLPEYRSKGANALLFTDLIPQYISYGCVWAETQVQLEDNANATSQWGPLDPIVHKRRECYVKTL
;
A
#
# COMPACT_ATOMS: atom_id res chain seq x y z
N MET A 1 -28.06 -20.37 -7.76
CA MET A 1 -26.86 -21.21 -7.43
C MET A 1 -25.61 -20.48 -7.89
N ILE A 2 -24.58 -20.36 -7.05
CA ILE A 2 -23.33 -19.69 -7.42
C ILE A 2 -22.32 -20.71 -7.91
N THR A 3 -21.69 -20.43 -9.06
CA THR A 3 -20.66 -21.30 -9.66
C THR A 3 -19.30 -20.60 -9.62
N ILE A 4 -18.28 -21.26 -9.08
CA ILE A 4 -16.90 -20.73 -9.05
C ILE A 4 -16.14 -21.28 -10.26
N LYS A 5 -15.42 -20.40 -10.97
CA LYS A 5 -14.55 -20.76 -12.10
C LYS A 5 -13.16 -20.18 -11.92
N THR A 6 -12.16 -20.99 -12.23
CA THR A 6 -10.75 -20.54 -12.26
C THR A 6 -10.51 -19.67 -13.50
N VAL A 7 -9.74 -18.60 -13.31
CA VAL A 7 -9.30 -17.68 -14.36
C VAL A 7 -8.09 -18.29 -15.09
N ASN A 8 -8.25 -18.65 -16.35
CA ASN A 8 -7.20 -19.33 -17.12
C ASN A 8 -6.71 -18.52 -18.33
N THR A 9 -7.46 -17.50 -18.74
CA THR A 9 -7.15 -16.73 -19.94
C THR A 9 -6.95 -15.24 -19.62
N LYS A 10 -6.23 -14.52 -20.50
CA LYS A 10 -6.08 -13.07 -20.38
C LYS A 10 -7.41 -12.32 -20.42
N LYS A 11 -8.40 -12.85 -21.15
CA LYS A 11 -9.76 -12.28 -21.20
C LYS A 11 -10.43 -12.40 -19.83
N GLU A 12 -10.37 -13.57 -19.22
CA GLU A 12 -10.91 -13.78 -17.87
C GLU A 12 -10.18 -12.97 -16.81
N LEU A 13 -8.84 -12.81 -16.95
CA LEU A 13 -8.08 -11.92 -16.05
C LEU A 13 -8.53 -10.46 -16.20
N THR A 14 -8.83 -10.02 -17.42
CA THR A 14 -9.41 -8.69 -17.66
C THR A 14 -10.76 -8.56 -16.98
N GLN A 15 -11.64 -9.57 -17.07
CA GLN A 15 -12.93 -9.58 -16.38
C GLN A 15 -12.78 -9.60 -14.85
N PHE A 16 -11.79 -10.34 -14.34
CA PHE A 16 -11.45 -10.35 -12.92
C PHE A 16 -11.07 -8.95 -12.42
N VAL A 17 -10.26 -8.22 -13.17
CA VAL A 17 -9.88 -6.84 -12.84
C VAL A 17 -11.05 -5.88 -13.01
N ASP A 18 -11.82 -6.00 -14.10
CA ASP A 18 -12.95 -5.10 -14.40
C ASP A 18 -14.08 -5.20 -13.37
N PHE A 19 -14.29 -6.35 -12.74
CA PHE A 19 -15.35 -6.54 -11.77
C PHE A 19 -15.34 -5.50 -10.63
N LEU A 20 -14.18 -5.13 -10.11
CA LEU A 20 -14.06 -4.12 -9.06
C LEU A 20 -14.64 -2.77 -9.47
N TYR A 21 -14.35 -2.35 -10.70
CA TYR A 21 -14.80 -1.04 -11.20
C TYR A 21 -16.31 -1.03 -11.45
N ASP A 22 -16.88 -2.16 -11.86
CA ASP A 22 -18.33 -2.30 -12.03
C ASP A 22 -19.05 -2.35 -10.70
N LEU A 23 -18.45 -3.00 -9.70
CA LEU A 23 -19.03 -3.15 -8.36
C LEU A 23 -19.15 -1.80 -7.63
N PHE A 24 -18.16 -0.92 -7.80
CA PHE A 24 -18.12 0.39 -7.13
C PHE A 24 -18.40 1.57 -8.07
N ASP A 25 -19.02 1.31 -9.24
CA ASP A 25 -19.37 2.39 -10.16
C ASP A 25 -20.30 3.41 -9.50
N GLY A 26 -19.99 4.69 -9.67
CA GLY A 26 -20.75 5.79 -9.07
C GLY A 26 -20.51 6.03 -7.57
N ASN A 27 -19.71 5.24 -6.90
CA ASN A 27 -19.37 5.49 -5.48
C ASN A 27 -18.36 6.67 -5.36
N PRO A 28 -18.72 7.77 -4.66
CA PRO A 28 -17.89 8.98 -4.59
C PRO A 28 -16.59 8.80 -3.80
N ASN A 29 -16.50 7.78 -2.97
CA ASN A 29 -15.33 7.49 -2.13
C ASN A 29 -14.41 6.44 -2.75
N PHE A 30 -14.87 5.72 -3.76
CA PHE A 30 -14.05 4.76 -4.48
C PHE A 30 -13.02 5.45 -5.35
N VAL A 31 -11.77 5.07 -5.19
CA VAL A 31 -10.65 5.50 -6.06
C VAL A 31 -10.20 4.30 -6.88
N PRO A 32 -10.47 4.31 -8.19
CA PRO A 32 -10.11 3.19 -9.04
C PRO A 32 -8.59 3.05 -9.12
N PRO A 33 -8.01 1.86 -8.86
CA PRO A 33 -6.60 1.61 -9.13
C PRO A 33 -6.31 1.72 -10.64
N LEU A 34 -5.05 1.88 -11.01
CA LEU A 34 -4.65 1.87 -12.41
C LEU A 34 -4.88 0.49 -13.01
N PHE A 35 -5.75 0.40 -14.01
CA PHE A 35 -6.15 -0.86 -14.63
C PHE A 35 -4.97 -1.71 -15.12
N GLN A 36 -4.00 -1.06 -15.78
CA GLN A 36 -2.83 -1.76 -16.32
C GLN A 36 -1.92 -2.29 -15.19
N ASP A 37 -1.82 -1.57 -14.07
CA ASP A 37 -1.02 -1.99 -12.92
C ASP A 37 -1.66 -3.19 -12.23
N GLU A 38 -2.99 -3.20 -12.07
CA GLU A 38 -3.73 -4.37 -11.54
C GLU A 38 -3.51 -5.60 -12.45
N CYS A 39 -3.66 -5.43 -13.77
CA CYS A 39 -3.40 -6.53 -14.72
C CYS A 39 -1.95 -7.01 -14.67
N ASN A 40 -0.97 -6.11 -14.56
CA ASN A 40 0.44 -6.48 -14.48
C ASN A 40 0.79 -7.15 -13.15
N CYS A 41 0.18 -6.71 -12.04
CA CYS A 41 0.34 -7.32 -10.72
C CYS A 41 -0.13 -8.80 -10.71
N LEU A 42 -1.23 -9.09 -11.42
CA LEU A 42 -1.80 -10.43 -11.49
C LEU A 42 -1.21 -11.30 -12.62
N ASP A 43 -0.45 -10.72 -13.53
CA ASP A 43 0.17 -11.46 -14.66
C ASP A 43 1.45 -12.15 -14.20
N LYS A 44 1.43 -13.50 -14.24
CA LYS A 44 2.56 -14.36 -13.86
C LYS A 44 3.85 -14.08 -14.63
N SER A 45 3.75 -13.52 -15.83
CA SER A 45 4.93 -13.20 -16.66
C SER A 45 5.53 -11.83 -16.34
N LYS A 46 4.83 -10.96 -15.59
CA LYS A 46 5.22 -9.58 -15.35
C LYS A 46 5.58 -9.28 -13.90
N ASN A 47 4.86 -9.87 -12.95
CA ASN A 47 5.08 -9.60 -11.54
C ASN A 47 6.25 -10.43 -11.01
N ALA A 48 7.29 -9.76 -10.52
CA ALA A 48 8.48 -10.39 -9.93
C ALA A 48 8.19 -11.24 -8.69
N ALA A 49 7.05 -11.04 -8.02
CA ALA A 49 6.65 -11.87 -6.88
C ALA A 49 6.42 -13.33 -7.25
N PHE A 50 6.13 -13.64 -8.52
CA PHE A 50 5.99 -15.02 -8.97
C PHE A 50 7.30 -15.83 -8.99
N ASP A 51 8.44 -15.22 -8.73
CA ASP A 51 9.69 -15.94 -8.47
C ASP A 51 9.61 -16.78 -7.16
N PHE A 52 8.71 -16.42 -6.23
CA PHE A 52 8.53 -17.07 -4.93
C PHE A 52 7.06 -17.24 -4.50
N CYS A 53 6.10 -16.73 -5.28
CA CYS A 53 4.67 -16.88 -5.04
C CYS A 53 4.03 -17.82 -6.06
N GLN A 54 2.96 -18.48 -5.62
CA GLN A 54 2.01 -19.18 -6.47
C GLN A 54 0.64 -18.53 -6.29
N ALA A 55 -0.14 -18.43 -7.36
CA ALA A 55 -1.48 -17.89 -7.26
C ALA A 55 -2.46 -18.52 -8.25
N GLU A 56 -3.70 -18.59 -7.81
CA GLU A 56 -4.87 -18.94 -8.62
C GLU A 56 -5.98 -17.89 -8.38
N TYR A 57 -6.74 -17.58 -9.42
CA TYR A 57 -7.78 -16.55 -9.36
C TYR A 57 -9.12 -17.17 -9.65
N PHE A 58 -10.15 -16.74 -8.91
CA PHE A 58 -11.50 -17.29 -9.02
C PHE A 58 -12.53 -16.19 -9.27
N LEU A 59 -13.47 -16.49 -10.16
CA LEU A 59 -14.65 -15.69 -10.43
C LEU A 59 -15.89 -16.46 -10.00
N ALA A 60 -16.80 -15.78 -9.30
CA ALA A 60 -18.13 -16.29 -8.97
C ALA A 60 -19.15 -15.83 -9.99
N TYR A 61 -19.96 -16.76 -10.50
CA TYR A 61 -21.02 -16.51 -11.46
C TYR A 61 -22.37 -16.89 -10.86
N ASN A 62 -23.41 -16.07 -11.11
CA ASN A 62 -24.79 -16.41 -10.80
C ASN A 62 -25.41 -17.28 -11.91
N ASP A 63 -26.67 -17.69 -11.72
CA ASP A 63 -27.43 -18.53 -12.68
C ASP A 63 -27.61 -17.88 -14.06
N GLU A 64 -27.53 -16.54 -14.13
CA GLU A 64 -27.61 -15.79 -15.39
C GLU A 64 -26.24 -15.70 -16.10
N GLY A 65 -25.19 -16.29 -15.53
CA GLY A 65 -23.83 -16.21 -16.05
C GLY A 65 -23.15 -14.85 -15.83
N LYS A 66 -23.67 -13.99 -14.96
CA LYS A 66 -23.07 -12.73 -14.58
C LYS A 66 -22.02 -12.94 -13.49
N ILE A 67 -20.89 -12.24 -13.58
CA ILE A 67 -19.88 -12.22 -12.52
C ILE A 67 -20.44 -11.45 -11.32
N VAL A 68 -20.41 -12.07 -10.14
CA VAL A 68 -20.93 -11.54 -8.88
C VAL A 68 -19.87 -11.49 -7.77
N GLY A 69 -18.65 -11.97 -8.04
CA GLY A 69 -17.54 -11.88 -7.10
C GLY A 69 -16.23 -12.38 -7.68
N ARG A 70 -15.15 -12.04 -7.00
CA ARG A 70 -13.79 -12.45 -7.34
C ARG A 70 -12.96 -12.67 -6.09
N VAL A 71 -11.95 -13.52 -6.17
CA VAL A 71 -10.93 -13.71 -5.14
C VAL A 71 -9.63 -14.26 -5.75
N ALA A 72 -8.49 -13.85 -5.21
CA ALA A 72 -7.19 -14.43 -5.49
C ALA A 72 -6.75 -15.32 -4.33
N ALA A 73 -6.31 -16.55 -4.61
CA ALA A 73 -5.59 -17.42 -3.69
C ALA A 73 -4.09 -17.28 -3.96
N ILE A 74 -3.30 -16.96 -2.94
CA ILE A 74 -1.87 -16.67 -3.08
C ILE A 74 -1.10 -17.43 -2.01
N ILE A 75 -0.06 -18.18 -2.41
CA ILE A 75 0.90 -18.78 -1.49
C ILE A 75 2.23 -18.06 -1.67
N ASN A 76 2.66 -17.33 -0.65
CA ASN A 76 3.96 -16.68 -0.62
C ASN A 76 4.94 -17.59 0.13
N ASN A 77 5.72 -18.39 -0.61
CA ASN A 77 6.65 -19.35 -0.02
C ASN A 77 7.76 -18.67 0.79
N LYS A 78 8.19 -17.47 0.38
CA LYS A 78 9.21 -16.70 1.10
C LYS A 78 8.70 -16.23 2.46
N ALA A 79 7.45 -15.75 2.52
CA ALA A 79 6.79 -15.38 3.77
C ALA A 79 6.61 -16.59 4.68
N ASN A 80 6.07 -17.68 4.11
CA ASN A 80 5.83 -18.90 4.87
C ASN A 80 7.13 -19.46 5.47
N GLN A 81 8.23 -19.45 4.72
CA GLN A 81 9.53 -19.85 5.21
C GLN A 81 10.07 -18.90 6.29
N ARG A 82 10.00 -17.58 6.08
CA ARG A 82 10.53 -16.57 7.01
C ARG A 82 9.83 -16.64 8.37
N TRP A 83 8.49 -16.72 8.34
CA TRP A 83 7.65 -16.68 9.53
C TRP A 83 7.32 -18.07 10.08
N GLN A 84 7.89 -19.13 9.47
CA GLN A 84 7.69 -20.53 9.85
C GLN A 84 6.21 -20.91 9.95
N GLN A 85 5.44 -20.54 8.93
CA GLN A 85 4.00 -20.73 8.83
C GLN A 85 3.64 -21.44 7.53
N LYS A 86 2.40 -21.96 7.44
CA LYS A 86 1.85 -22.59 6.24
C LYS A 86 0.52 -21.92 5.91
N ARG A 87 0.60 -20.70 5.37
CA ARG A 87 -0.55 -19.86 5.08
C ARG A 87 -0.81 -19.70 3.60
N VAL A 88 -2.07 -19.88 3.18
CA VAL A 88 -2.59 -19.34 1.93
C VAL A 88 -3.22 -17.97 2.20
N ARG A 89 -2.88 -16.98 1.39
CA ARG A 89 -3.48 -15.64 1.45
C ARG A 89 -4.71 -15.60 0.55
N PHE A 90 -5.81 -14.95 0.99
CA PHE A 90 -6.83 -14.46 0.09
C PHE A 90 -6.64 -12.96 -0.14
N GLY A 91 -6.77 -12.52 -1.40
CA GLY A 91 -6.70 -11.10 -1.78
C GLY A 91 -7.68 -10.82 -2.92
N TRP A 92 -7.81 -9.57 -3.35
CA TRP A 92 -8.81 -9.18 -4.37
C TRP A 92 -10.19 -9.78 -4.09
N PHE A 93 -10.58 -9.80 -2.83
CA PHE A 93 -11.81 -10.40 -2.35
C PHE A 93 -12.92 -9.36 -2.41
N ASP A 94 -13.62 -9.34 -3.55
CA ASP A 94 -14.71 -8.42 -3.84
C ASP A 94 -15.94 -9.20 -4.30
N PHE A 95 -17.13 -8.83 -3.80
CA PHE A 95 -18.35 -9.56 -4.07
C PHE A 95 -19.59 -8.67 -3.87
N VAL A 96 -20.71 -9.04 -4.50
CA VAL A 96 -22.02 -8.43 -4.24
C VAL A 96 -22.53 -8.87 -2.87
N ASP A 97 -23.47 -8.12 -2.30
CA ASP A 97 -24.07 -8.44 -0.98
C ASP A 97 -24.91 -9.73 -1.04
N ASP A 98 -24.20 -10.86 -1.11
CA ASP A 98 -24.74 -12.21 -1.10
C ASP A 98 -23.80 -13.15 -0.36
N ARG A 99 -24.30 -13.75 0.74
CA ARG A 99 -23.50 -14.64 1.59
C ARG A 99 -23.08 -15.93 0.89
N GLU A 100 -23.88 -16.45 -0.07
CA GLU A 100 -23.49 -17.61 -0.85
C GLU A 100 -22.26 -17.29 -1.70
N VAL A 101 -22.18 -16.08 -2.26
CA VAL A 101 -21.01 -15.65 -3.07
C VAL A 101 -19.76 -15.57 -2.24
N SER A 102 -19.79 -14.83 -1.11
CA SER A 102 -18.60 -14.65 -0.26
C SER A 102 -18.11 -15.96 0.33
N THR A 103 -19.03 -16.83 0.77
CA THR A 103 -18.69 -18.14 1.33
C THR A 103 -18.02 -19.05 0.28
N LYS A 104 -18.59 -19.15 -0.93
CA LYS A 104 -18.04 -19.98 -1.99
C LYS A 104 -16.68 -19.48 -2.50
N LEU A 105 -16.47 -18.17 -2.54
CA LEU A 105 -15.19 -17.61 -2.91
C LEU A 105 -14.10 -18.00 -1.89
N LEU A 106 -14.36 -17.83 -0.59
CA LEU A 106 -13.38 -18.23 0.44
C LEU A 106 -13.19 -19.75 0.47
N GLN A 107 -14.26 -20.54 0.29
CA GLN A 107 -14.13 -21.99 0.16
C GLN A 107 -13.19 -22.41 -0.97
N ALA A 108 -13.22 -21.72 -2.12
CA ALA A 108 -12.28 -22.00 -3.22
C ALA A 108 -10.82 -21.72 -2.83
N VAL A 109 -10.57 -20.68 -2.02
CA VAL A 109 -9.22 -20.38 -1.49
C VAL A 109 -8.79 -21.42 -0.44
N GLU A 110 -9.71 -21.83 0.44
CA GLU A 110 -9.46 -22.89 1.43
C GLU A 110 -9.10 -24.21 0.74
N ASP A 111 -9.86 -24.61 -0.29
CA ASP A 111 -9.61 -25.83 -1.05
C ASP A 111 -8.26 -25.77 -1.79
N TYR A 112 -7.93 -24.61 -2.36
CA TYR A 112 -6.61 -24.37 -2.95
C TYR A 112 -5.51 -24.48 -1.89
N GLY A 113 -5.71 -23.91 -0.71
CA GLY A 113 -4.78 -23.98 0.41
C GLY A 113 -4.55 -25.44 0.85
N ARG A 114 -5.61 -26.20 1.13
CA ARG A 114 -5.54 -27.63 1.52
C ARG A 114 -4.83 -28.47 0.48
N LYS A 115 -5.16 -28.27 -0.80
CA LYS A 115 -4.52 -28.99 -1.94
C LYS A 115 -3.01 -28.76 -1.98
N ASN A 116 -2.54 -27.58 -1.56
CA ASN A 116 -1.12 -27.20 -1.55
C ASN A 116 -0.45 -27.36 -0.16
N GLY A 117 -1.09 -28.03 0.81
CA GLY A 117 -0.52 -28.34 2.11
C GLY A 117 -0.41 -27.13 3.06
N MET A 118 -1.27 -26.14 2.87
CA MET A 118 -1.40 -25.02 3.81
C MET A 118 -2.27 -25.41 4.99
N GLU A 119 -2.01 -24.81 6.16
CA GLU A 119 -2.69 -25.11 7.42
C GLU A 119 -3.64 -23.98 7.83
N GLU A 120 -3.43 -22.77 7.29
CA GLU A 120 -4.25 -21.60 7.57
C GLU A 120 -4.54 -20.81 6.30
N ILE A 121 -5.71 -20.15 6.28
CA ILE A 121 -6.05 -19.09 5.31
C ILE A 121 -6.02 -17.74 6.02
N VAL A 122 -5.42 -16.71 5.39
CA VAL A 122 -5.29 -15.37 5.96
C VAL A 122 -5.52 -14.30 4.90
N GLY A 123 -6.10 -13.17 5.28
CA GLY A 123 -6.29 -12.02 4.36
C GLY A 123 -7.38 -11.03 4.80
N PRO A 124 -7.69 -10.04 3.93
CA PRO A 124 -7.15 -9.88 2.56
C PRO A 124 -5.70 -9.36 2.56
N LEU A 125 -4.86 -10.01 1.77
CA LEU A 125 -3.44 -9.66 1.59
C LEU A 125 -3.03 -9.89 0.13
N GLY A 126 -2.11 -9.06 -0.37
CA GLY A 126 -1.49 -9.24 -1.68
C GLY A 126 -0.33 -10.23 -1.71
N PHE A 127 0.46 -10.18 -2.78
CA PHE A 127 1.65 -10.99 -2.96
C PHE A 127 2.74 -10.63 -1.95
N THR A 128 2.90 -9.33 -1.68
CA THR A 128 3.90 -8.75 -0.77
C THR A 128 3.27 -7.70 0.13
N ASP A 129 4.00 -7.25 1.12
CA ASP A 129 3.56 -6.22 2.07
C ASP A 129 3.60 -4.79 1.49
N LEU A 130 3.99 -4.64 0.22
CA LEU A 130 3.83 -3.40 -0.55
C LEU A 130 2.56 -3.41 -1.42
N ASP A 131 1.82 -4.51 -1.42
CA ASP A 131 0.49 -4.59 -2.03
C ASP A 131 -0.58 -4.12 -1.04
N LYS A 132 -1.84 -4.13 -1.48
CA LYS A 132 -2.96 -3.71 -0.65
C LYS A 132 -3.22 -4.72 0.47
N GLU A 133 -3.37 -4.23 1.68
CA GLU A 133 -3.59 -5.03 2.88
C GLU A 133 -4.86 -4.63 3.61
N GLY A 134 -5.53 -5.63 4.16
CA GLY A 134 -6.68 -5.49 5.04
C GLY A 134 -7.97 -5.05 4.35
N MET A 135 -9.07 -5.57 4.87
CA MET A 135 -10.43 -5.19 4.51
C MET A 135 -10.83 -3.92 5.25
N LEU A 136 -11.37 -2.93 4.54
CA LEU A 136 -11.92 -1.73 5.16
C LEU A 136 -13.07 -2.11 6.10
N THR A 137 -13.01 -1.66 7.36
CA THR A 137 -14.03 -1.95 8.40
C THR A 137 -14.65 -0.70 9.02
N GLU A 138 -13.98 0.46 8.87
CA GLU A 138 -14.49 1.78 9.28
C GLU A 138 -13.99 2.85 8.31
N GLY A 139 -14.75 3.94 8.15
CA GLY A 139 -14.41 5.05 7.26
C GLY A 139 -14.85 4.84 5.81
N PHE A 140 -15.96 4.14 5.58
CA PHE A 140 -16.54 3.91 4.26
C PHE A 140 -16.98 5.19 3.55
N ASP A 141 -17.21 6.27 4.32
CA ASP A 141 -17.55 7.62 3.88
C ASP A 141 -16.32 8.48 3.56
N GLN A 142 -15.12 7.93 3.76
CA GLN A 142 -13.86 8.63 3.51
C GLN A 142 -13.34 8.32 2.10
N LEU A 143 -12.77 9.34 1.44
CA LEU A 143 -12.12 9.17 0.15
C LEU A 143 -11.04 8.08 0.23
N GLY A 144 -11.08 7.12 -0.69
CA GLY A 144 -10.04 6.10 -0.84
C GLY A 144 -8.71 6.68 -1.32
N THR A 145 -7.67 5.87 -1.29
CA THR A 145 -6.36 6.19 -1.87
C THR A 145 -5.99 5.19 -2.97
N MET A 146 -5.01 5.55 -3.78
CA MET A 146 -4.47 4.64 -4.80
C MET A 146 -3.85 3.38 -4.18
N MET A 147 -3.32 3.50 -2.97
CA MET A 147 -2.50 2.47 -2.32
C MET A 147 -3.30 1.48 -1.48
N THR A 148 -4.58 1.74 -1.24
CA THR A 148 -5.41 0.88 -0.38
C THR A 148 -6.65 0.39 -1.12
N SER A 149 -7.17 -0.79 -0.72
CA SER A 149 -8.42 -1.32 -1.26
C SER A 149 -9.62 -0.55 -0.68
N TYR A 150 -10.63 -0.31 -1.50
CA TYR A 150 -11.95 0.09 -1.02
C TYR A 150 -12.79 -1.17 -0.78
N GLY A 151 -13.78 -1.10 0.09
CA GLY A 151 -14.70 -2.21 0.38
C GLY A 151 -16.06 -1.69 0.80
N ALA A 152 -17.11 -2.48 0.59
CA ALA A 152 -18.45 -2.16 1.04
C ALA A 152 -18.66 -2.52 2.53
N PRO A 153 -19.54 -1.81 3.26
CA PRO A 153 -19.81 -2.10 4.68
C PRO A 153 -20.18 -3.56 4.97
N TYR A 154 -20.96 -4.19 4.09
CA TYR A 154 -21.39 -5.59 4.25
C TYR A 154 -20.23 -6.60 4.22
N TYR A 155 -19.06 -6.26 3.69
CA TYR A 155 -17.90 -7.16 3.71
C TYR A 155 -17.51 -7.56 5.13
N LYS A 156 -17.45 -6.58 6.05
CA LYS A 156 -17.18 -6.82 7.48
C LYS A 156 -18.23 -7.73 8.10
N GLU A 157 -19.52 -7.47 7.81
CA GLU A 157 -20.62 -8.25 8.34
C GLU A 157 -20.58 -9.71 7.85
N HIS A 158 -20.19 -9.93 6.59
CA HIS A 158 -19.99 -11.28 6.05
C HIS A 158 -18.86 -12.00 6.76
N MET A 159 -17.68 -11.35 6.92
CA MET A 159 -16.53 -11.96 7.59
C MET A 159 -16.82 -12.31 9.05
N HIS A 160 -17.48 -11.41 9.79
CA HIS A 160 -17.82 -11.66 11.19
C HIS A 160 -18.88 -12.76 11.36
N ALA A 161 -19.70 -13.02 10.35
CA ALA A 161 -20.70 -14.10 10.34
C ALA A 161 -20.15 -15.45 9.84
N MET A 162 -18.94 -15.47 9.27
CA MET A 162 -18.31 -16.70 8.78
C MET A 162 -17.68 -17.51 9.91
N GLU A 163 -18.10 -18.74 10.03
CA GLU A 163 -17.60 -19.66 11.04
C GLU A 163 -16.10 -19.94 10.86
N GLY A 164 -15.38 -19.89 11.98
CA GLY A 164 -13.95 -20.20 12.05
C GLY A 164 -13.02 -19.04 11.69
N TYR A 165 -13.52 -17.94 11.11
CA TYR A 165 -12.69 -16.76 10.87
C TYR A 165 -12.61 -15.88 12.12
N THR A 166 -11.39 -15.45 12.45
CA THR A 166 -11.10 -14.50 13.53
C THR A 166 -10.20 -13.39 13.00
N VAL A 167 -10.18 -12.25 13.69
CA VAL A 167 -9.28 -11.14 13.32
C VAL A 167 -7.85 -11.52 13.69
N ASP A 168 -6.95 -11.54 12.69
CA ASP A 168 -5.51 -11.76 12.85
C ASP A 168 -4.81 -10.45 13.17
N VAL A 169 -5.01 -9.42 12.35
CA VAL A 169 -4.33 -8.13 12.46
C VAL A 169 -5.28 -6.98 12.21
N ARG A 170 -5.12 -5.89 12.97
CA ARG A 170 -5.81 -4.61 12.76
C ARG A 170 -4.86 -3.55 12.27
N TYR A 171 -5.37 -2.73 11.36
CA TYR A 171 -4.66 -1.59 10.80
C TYR A 171 -5.49 -0.31 10.91
N ARG A 172 -4.80 0.81 10.85
CA ARG A 172 -5.40 2.15 10.78
C ARG A 172 -4.75 2.99 9.69
N GLU A 173 -5.52 3.93 9.15
CA GLU A 173 -5.05 5.02 8.32
C GLU A 173 -5.34 6.33 9.03
N THR A 174 -4.39 7.26 9.01
CA THR A 174 -4.44 8.49 9.81
C THR A 174 -4.27 9.71 8.91
N LYS A 175 -5.15 10.69 9.08
CA LYS A 175 -4.97 12.04 8.57
C LYS A 175 -4.07 12.82 9.51
N LEU A 176 -3.06 13.45 8.97
CA LEU A 176 -2.16 14.37 9.65
C LEU A 176 -2.46 15.76 9.13
N MET A 177 -3.00 16.64 9.98
CA MET A 177 -3.39 17.97 9.55
C MET A 177 -2.14 18.80 9.21
N ALA A 178 -2.18 19.48 8.06
CA ALA A 178 -1.06 20.32 7.65
C ALA A 178 -0.96 21.54 8.57
N PRO A 179 0.15 21.74 9.28
CA PRO A 179 0.35 22.90 10.13
C PRO A 179 0.59 24.15 9.28
N LYS A 180 0.39 25.33 9.85
CA LYS A 180 0.72 26.61 9.18
C LYS A 180 2.22 26.83 9.02
N GLU A 181 3.00 26.26 9.91
CA GLU A 181 4.48 26.27 9.93
C GLU A 181 5.01 24.97 10.52
N VAL A 182 6.29 24.73 10.36
CA VAL A 182 6.92 23.52 10.95
C VAL A 182 6.81 23.59 12.48
N PRO A 183 6.24 22.58 13.15
CA PRO A 183 6.14 22.57 14.60
C PRO A 183 7.51 22.79 15.28
N ALA A 184 7.57 23.67 16.25
CA ALA A 184 8.81 24.04 16.95
C ALA A 184 9.55 22.85 17.55
N LYS A 185 8.83 21.79 17.94
CA LYS A 185 9.41 20.54 18.43
C LYS A 185 10.29 19.89 17.37
N TYR A 186 9.83 19.81 16.11
CA TYR A 186 10.64 19.22 15.03
C TYR A 186 11.86 20.09 14.70
N MET A 187 11.71 21.41 14.67
CA MET A 187 12.80 22.33 14.43
C MET A 187 13.92 22.18 15.48
N LYS A 188 13.56 22.23 16.77
CA LYS A 188 14.51 22.04 17.87
C LYS A 188 15.26 20.72 17.82
N VAL A 189 14.51 19.63 17.60
CA VAL A 189 15.09 18.28 17.53
C VAL A 189 15.96 18.15 16.28
N GLY A 190 15.52 18.65 15.13
CA GLY A 190 16.29 18.64 13.88
C GLY A 190 17.64 19.37 14.00
N GLU A 191 17.64 20.57 14.56
CA GLU A 191 18.88 21.33 14.83
C GLU A 191 19.83 20.58 15.78
N MET A 192 19.30 20.01 16.85
CA MET A 192 20.08 19.22 17.80
C MET A 192 20.70 18.01 17.12
N VAL A 193 19.94 17.30 16.29
CA VAL A 193 20.38 16.10 15.56
C VAL A 193 21.51 16.45 14.58
N GLN A 194 21.37 17.54 13.83
CA GLN A 194 22.43 18.02 12.93
C GLN A 194 23.72 18.35 13.69
N LYS A 195 23.60 19.13 14.77
CA LYS A 195 24.76 19.58 15.55
C LYS A 195 25.45 18.45 16.31
N ARG A 196 24.67 17.55 16.94
CA ARG A 196 25.23 16.53 17.84
C ARG A 196 25.67 15.27 17.11
N TYR A 197 24.92 14.88 16.06
CA TYR A 197 25.13 13.60 15.39
C TYR A 197 25.64 13.75 13.95
N ASN A 198 25.83 14.97 13.46
CA ASN A 198 26.28 15.28 12.10
C ASN A 198 25.43 14.60 11.01
N LEU A 199 24.11 14.51 11.26
CA LEU A 199 23.13 13.98 10.31
C LEU A 199 22.56 15.13 9.48
N HIS A 200 22.52 14.96 8.17
CA HIS A 200 22.09 16.01 7.25
C HIS A 200 21.03 15.53 6.27
N VAL A 201 20.13 16.45 5.91
CA VAL A 201 19.16 16.23 4.83
C VAL A 201 19.88 16.27 3.48
N TYR A 202 19.59 15.30 2.63
CA TYR A 202 19.98 15.26 1.23
C TYR A 202 18.72 15.24 0.36
N LYS A 203 18.61 16.21 -0.55
CA LYS A 203 17.55 16.32 -1.54
C LYS A 203 18.01 15.69 -2.85
N PRO A 204 17.51 14.50 -3.23
CA PRO A 204 17.90 13.89 -4.49
C PRO A 204 17.26 14.60 -5.67
N SER A 205 18.00 14.76 -6.76
CA SER A 205 17.44 15.08 -8.07
C SER A 205 16.86 13.83 -8.74
N ARG A 206 16.11 13.99 -9.84
CA ARG A 206 15.67 12.83 -10.65
C ARG A 206 16.85 12.02 -11.19
N TRP A 207 17.94 12.70 -11.56
CA TRP A 207 19.17 12.06 -11.99
C TRP A 207 19.79 11.20 -10.87
N ASP A 208 19.82 11.71 -9.65
CA ASP A 208 20.33 10.95 -8.51
C ASP A 208 19.51 9.69 -8.27
N LEU A 209 18.18 9.81 -8.32
CA LEU A 209 17.25 8.69 -8.07
C LEU A 209 17.39 7.57 -9.10
N ILE A 210 17.52 7.93 -10.39
CA ILE A 210 17.51 6.97 -11.49
C ILE A 210 18.91 6.50 -11.84
N VAL A 211 19.83 7.44 -12.05
CA VAL A 211 21.17 7.15 -12.64
C VAL A 211 22.21 6.86 -11.59
N LYS A 212 22.24 7.64 -10.50
CA LYS A 212 23.23 7.44 -9.41
C LYS A 212 22.83 6.35 -8.40
N GLY A 213 21.73 5.63 -8.65
CA GLY A 213 21.32 4.51 -7.82
C GLY A 213 20.74 4.89 -6.45
N VAL A 214 20.43 6.17 -6.20
CA VAL A 214 19.84 6.59 -4.92
C VAL A 214 18.47 5.95 -4.70
N GLY A 215 17.67 5.77 -5.76
CA GLY A 215 16.41 5.04 -5.68
C GLY A 215 16.58 3.60 -5.18
N ARG A 216 17.63 2.90 -5.64
CA ARG A 216 17.98 1.56 -5.15
C ARG A 216 18.35 1.58 -3.68
N GLN A 217 19.21 2.53 -3.25
CA GLN A 217 19.60 2.68 -1.84
C GLN A 217 18.38 2.90 -0.92
N VAL A 218 17.33 3.61 -1.39
CA VAL A 218 16.08 3.78 -0.64
C VAL A 218 15.39 2.43 -0.41
N PHE A 219 15.27 1.56 -1.43
CA PHE A 219 14.65 0.25 -1.27
C PHE A 219 15.53 -0.74 -0.47
N GLU A 220 16.85 -0.65 -0.56
CA GLU A 220 17.77 -1.42 0.28
C GLU A 220 17.61 -1.00 1.75
N LEU A 221 17.52 0.31 2.02
CA LEU A 221 17.26 0.83 3.37
C LEU A 221 15.84 0.46 3.86
N LEU A 222 14.86 0.39 2.96
CA LEU A 222 13.51 -0.11 3.27
C LEU A 222 13.59 -1.55 3.81
N ASN A 223 14.31 -2.44 3.13
CA ASN A 223 14.52 -3.81 3.60
C ASN A 223 15.08 -3.86 5.02
N GLU A 224 16.09 -3.02 5.33
CA GLU A 224 16.70 -2.96 6.67
C GLU A 224 15.73 -2.42 7.74
N THR A 225 14.94 -1.42 7.38
CA THR A 225 14.08 -0.70 8.35
C THR A 225 12.77 -1.41 8.62
N TYR A 226 12.31 -2.27 7.69
CA TYR A 226 11.02 -2.97 7.76
C TYR A 226 11.15 -4.46 8.09
N LYS A 227 12.36 -4.99 8.17
CA LYS A 227 12.60 -6.44 8.37
C LYS A 227 11.90 -7.06 9.57
N ASP A 228 11.63 -6.27 10.62
CA ASP A 228 10.99 -6.72 11.85
C ASP A 228 9.49 -6.41 11.90
N ILE A 229 8.92 -5.82 10.83
CA ILE A 229 7.47 -5.57 10.73
C ILE A 229 6.78 -6.89 10.41
N TYR A 230 5.66 -7.16 11.09
CA TYR A 230 4.84 -8.34 10.87
C TYR A 230 4.45 -8.47 9.39
N GLY A 231 4.64 -9.66 8.85
CA GLY A 231 4.32 -9.97 7.46
C GLY A 231 5.39 -9.56 6.45
N TYR A 232 6.30 -8.61 6.79
CA TYR A 232 7.26 -8.08 5.84
C TYR A 232 8.24 -9.13 5.30
N ASN A 233 8.48 -9.05 4.00
CA ASN A 233 9.48 -9.85 3.29
C ASN A 233 10.41 -8.96 2.48
N GLU A 234 11.71 -9.16 2.67
CA GLU A 234 12.72 -8.40 1.95
C GLU A 234 12.53 -8.47 0.43
N LEU A 235 12.60 -7.33 -0.21
CA LEU A 235 12.54 -7.21 -1.66
C LEU A 235 13.83 -7.74 -2.28
N ASN A 236 13.71 -8.57 -3.30
CA ASN A 236 14.85 -8.97 -4.10
C ASN A 236 15.21 -7.89 -5.15
N SER A 237 16.38 -8.02 -5.78
CA SER A 237 16.85 -7.04 -6.76
C SER A 237 15.90 -6.86 -7.96
N LYS A 238 15.17 -7.89 -8.36
CA LYS A 238 14.21 -7.84 -9.47
C LYS A 238 12.98 -7.01 -9.09
N GLN A 239 12.46 -7.22 -7.87
CA GLN A 239 11.36 -6.41 -7.32
C GLN A 239 11.78 -4.94 -7.13
N ILE A 240 12.97 -4.69 -6.58
CA ILE A 240 13.50 -3.33 -6.43
C ILE A 240 13.58 -2.62 -7.79
N ASN A 241 14.09 -3.28 -8.83
CA ASN A 241 14.15 -2.72 -10.18
C ASN A 241 12.74 -2.44 -10.73
N GLN A 242 11.80 -3.35 -10.51
CA GLN A 242 10.41 -3.18 -10.92
C GLN A 242 9.77 -1.96 -10.25
N TYR A 243 9.91 -1.82 -8.92
CA TYR A 243 9.35 -0.68 -8.18
C TYR A 243 10.03 0.64 -8.56
N ILE A 244 11.34 0.66 -8.76
CA ILE A 244 12.05 1.85 -9.27
C ILE A 244 11.47 2.27 -10.61
N ALA A 245 11.34 1.34 -11.56
CA ALA A 245 10.82 1.63 -12.90
C ALA A 245 9.35 2.10 -12.87
N GLN A 246 8.54 1.52 -11.98
CA GLN A 246 7.12 1.79 -11.87
C GLN A 246 6.82 3.12 -11.16
N TYR A 247 7.51 3.43 -10.06
CA TYR A 247 7.14 4.53 -9.18
C TYR A 247 8.03 5.76 -9.28
N ILE A 248 9.36 5.61 -9.40
CA ILE A 248 10.29 6.74 -9.38
C ILE A 248 10.00 7.80 -10.46
N PRO A 249 9.58 7.46 -11.70
CA PRO A 249 9.23 8.46 -12.70
C PRO A 249 8.08 9.40 -12.30
N PHE A 250 7.18 8.94 -11.44
CA PHE A 250 6.00 9.69 -11.00
C PHE A 250 6.23 10.50 -9.72
N VAL A 251 7.31 10.23 -8.99
CA VAL A 251 7.58 10.94 -7.74
C VAL A 251 8.22 12.30 -8.02
N ASN A 252 7.70 13.34 -7.36
CA ASN A 252 8.32 14.65 -7.36
C ASN A 252 9.49 14.66 -6.35
N PRO A 253 10.74 14.95 -6.76
CA PRO A 253 11.89 14.98 -5.85
C PRO A 253 11.73 15.88 -4.63
N LYS A 254 10.87 16.90 -4.69
CA LYS A 254 10.54 17.75 -3.53
C LYS A 254 9.89 16.99 -2.40
N PHE A 255 9.20 15.88 -2.71
CA PHE A 255 8.52 15.03 -1.74
C PHE A 255 9.34 13.81 -1.31
N ILE A 256 10.63 13.81 -1.62
CA ILE A 256 11.59 12.83 -1.14
C ILE A 256 12.60 13.53 -0.24
N THR A 257 12.83 12.97 0.94
CA THR A 257 13.88 13.42 1.86
C THR A 257 14.74 12.24 2.26
N ILE A 258 16.02 12.40 2.21
CA ILE A 258 17.01 11.40 2.60
C ILE A 258 17.86 11.98 3.74
N ILE A 259 18.16 11.18 4.75
CA ILE A 259 19.07 11.54 5.83
C ILE A 259 20.38 10.81 5.60
N ARG A 260 21.49 11.56 5.62
CA ARG A 260 22.84 11.03 5.51
C ARG A 260 23.64 11.29 6.77
N ASP A 261 24.43 10.29 7.20
CA ASP A 261 25.39 10.41 8.29
C ASP A 261 26.75 10.88 7.72
N HIS A 262 27.11 12.12 8.01
CA HIS A 262 28.36 12.71 7.54
C HIS A 262 29.60 12.30 8.38
N ASN A 263 29.41 11.50 9.43
CA ASN A 263 30.53 10.89 10.14
C ASN A 263 31.10 9.68 9.38
N THR A 264 30.37 9.11 8.43
CA THR A 264 30.87 8.03 7.58
C THR A 264 31.49 8.59 6.31
N PRO A 265 32.62 8.02 5.82
CA PRO A 265 33.28 8.52 4.60
C PRO A 265 32.38 8.56 3.38
N GLU A 266 31.52 7.55 3.21
CA GLU A 266 30.55 7.41 2.11
C GLU A 266 29.27 8.22 2.32
N LYS A 267 29.13 8.93 3.45
CA LYS A 267 27.90 9.62 3.87
C LYS A 267 26.70 8.69 3.80
N LYS A 268 26.76 7.60 4.57
CA LYS A 268 25.77 6.53 4.61
C LYS A 268 24.34 7.08 4.69
N MET A 269 23.44 6.53 3.89
CA MET A 269 21.99 6.78 4.00
C MET A 269 21.48 6.07 5.25
N VAL A 270 20.84 6.81 6.15
CA VAL A 270 20.35 6.30 7.44
C VAL A 270 18.85 6.50 7.64
N GLY A 271 18.22 7.27 6.77
CA GLY A 271 16.78 7.47 6.79
C GLY A 271 16.26 8.06 5.50
N PHE A 272 14.98 7.85 5.25
CA PHE A 272 14.27 8.41 4.11
C PHE A 272 12.79 8.64 4.43
N GLY A 273 12.19 9.58 3.71
CA GLY A 273 10.75 9.81 3.66
C GLY A 273 10.33 10.05 2.22
N LEU A 274 9.30 9.35 1.78
CA LEU A 274 8.73 9.41 0.44
C LEU A 274 7.25 9.68 0.51
N SER A 275 6.80 10.70 -0.20
CA SER A 275 5.38 11.05 -0.34
C SER A 275 5.07 11.48 -1.77
N ILE A 276 3.78 11.64 -2.07
CA ILE A 276 3.29 12.04 -3.39
C ILE A 276 2.07 12.95 -3.23
N ALA A 277 1.90 13.89 -4.16
CA ALA A 277 0.60 14.55 -4.31
C ALA A 277 -0.47 13.50 -4.60
N SER A 278 -1.56 13.50 -3.81
CA SER A 278 -2.57 12.45 -3.94
C SER A 278 -3.15 12.38 -5.35
N LEU A 279 -3.20 11.19 -5.89
CA LEU A 279 -3.80 10.90 -7.18
C LEU A 279 -5.28 10.55 -7.11
N SER A 280 -5.87 10.50 -5.91
CA SER A 280 -7.25 10.01 -5.70
C SER A 280 -8.25 10.70 -6.61
N HIS A 281 -8.32 12.02 -6.61
CA HIS A 281 -9.24 12.77 -7.49
C HIS A 281 -8.88 12.70 -8.98
N ALA A 282 -7.61 12.50 -9.32
CA ALA A 282 -7.20 12.32 -10.70
C ALA A 282 -7.65 10.94 -11.22
N LEU A 283 -7.50 9.91 -10.40
CA LEU A 283 -7.92 8.54 -10.72
C LEU A 283 -9.43 8.41 -10.84
N GLN A 284 -10.21 9.08 -9.98
CA GLN A 284 -11.68 9.13 -10.09
C GLN A 284 -12.16 9.69 -11.44
N LYS A 285 -11.36 10.55 -12.09
CA LYS A 285 -11.65 11.09 -13.43
C LYS A 285 -11.24 10.15 -14.57
N THR A 286 -10.59 9.04 -14.27
CA THR A 286 -10.26 8.03 -15.28
C THR A 286 -11.46 7.11 -15.53
N ARG A 287 -11.57 6.58 -16.74
CA ARG A 287 -12.58 5.57 -17.04
C ARG A 287 -12.09 4.20 -16.54
N LYS A 288 -12.59 3.76 -15.37
CA LYS A 288 -12.21 2.47 -14.75
C LYS A 288 -10.68 2.31 -14.61
N GLY A 289 -10.00 3.33 -14.11
CA GLY A 289 -8.54 3.30 -13.93
C GLY A 289 -7.71 3.29 -15.22
N ARG A 290 -8.33 3.44 -16.41
CA ARG A 290 -7.62 3.39 -17.69
C ARG A 290 -7.03 4.76 -18.07
N LEU A 291 -5.76 4.76 -18.47
CA LEU A 291 -5.07 5.99 -18.87
C LEU A 291 -5.48 6.48 -20.27
N LEU A 292 -5.83 5.56 -21.17
CA LEU A 292 -6.27 5.93 -22.53
C LEU A 292 -7.80 6.00 -22.60
N PRO A 293 -8.37 6.89 -23.45
CA PRO A 293 -7.65 7.89 -24.27
C PRO A 293 -7.21 9.15 -23.53
N PHE A 294 -7.85 9.58 -22.42
CA PHE A 294 -7.60 10.88 -21.76
C PHE A 294 -7.29 10.79 -20.28
N GLY A 295 -7.35 9.62 -19.66
CA GLY A 295 -7.09 9.44 -18.23
C GLY A 295 -5.68 9.87 -17.80
N TRP A 296 -4.67 9.63 -18.67
CA TRP A 296 -3.28 10.03 -18.43
C TRP A 296 -3.11 11.53 -18.18
N TRP A 297 -3.95 12.37 -18.81
CA TRP A 297 -3.88 13.81 -18.64
C TRP A 297 -4.14 14.26 -17.21
N HIS A 298 -5.10 13.65 -16.53
CA HIS A 298 -5.42 13.96 -15.13
C HIS A 298 -4.26 13.63 -14.21
N ILE A 299 -3.57 12.51 -14.46
CA ILE A 299 -2.39 12.09 -13.70
C ILE A 299 -1.22 13.06 -13.93
N VAL A 300 -0.88 13.33 -15.20
CA VAL A 300 0.19 14.27 -15.57
C VAL A 300 -0.08 15.66 -15.00
N LYS A 301 -1.32 16.16 -15.11
CA LYS A 301 -1.71 17.45 -14.54
C LYS A 301 -1.46 17.52 -13.05
N THR A 302 -1.84 16.48 -12.30
CA THR A 302 -1.67 16.44 -10.84
C THR A 302 -0.20 16.38 -10.45
N LEU A 303 0.58 15.52 -11.11
CA LEU A 303 1.98 15.26 -10.71
C LEU A 303 2.97 16.33 -11.17
N PHE A 304 2.76 16.93 -12.35
CA PHE A 304 3.80 17.71 -13.00
C PHE A 304 3.39 19.16 -13.30
N ILE A 305 2.12 19.44 -13.47
CA ILE A 305 1.63 20.77 -13.85
C ILE A 305 1.07 21.51 -12.66
N SER A 306 0.22 20.87 -11.86
CA SER A 306 -0.36 21.48 -10.67
C SER A 306 0.72 21.67 -9.61
N LYS A 307 0.81 22.89 -9.07
CA LYS A 307 1.63 23.18 -7.90
C LYS A 307 0.76 23.23 -6.63
N LYS A 308 -0.43 22.64 -6.70
CA LYS A 308 -1.39 22.57 -5.59
C LYS A 308 -1.85 21.14 -5.41
N SER A 309 -1.80 20.64 -4.19
CA SER A 309 -2.40 19.38 -3.80
C SER A 309 -2.94 19.51 -2.37
N PRO A 310 -4.27 19.49 -2.19
CA PRO A 310 -4.85 19.56 -0.85
C PRO A 310 -4.58 18.31 -0.02
N ILE A 311 -4.25 17.18 -0.67
CA ILE A 311 -3.96 15.91 -0.03
C ILE A 311 -2.57 15.44 -0.46
N ILE A 312 -1.77 14.99 0.50
CA ILE A 312 -0.47 14.34 0.27
C ILE A 312 -0.56 12.91 0.79
N ASP A 313 -0.24 11.95 -0.05
CA ASP A 313 -0.15 10.54 0.36
C ASP A 313 1.28 10.26 0.85
N LEU A 314 1.41 9.88 2.13
CA LEU A 314 2.68 9.46 2.72
C LEU A 314 2.91 7.99 2.34
N LEU A 315 3.88 7.72 1.47
CA LEU A 315 4.08 6.37 0.95
C LEU A 315 4.97 5.52 1.85
N LEU A 316 6.21 5.95 2.06
CA LEU A 316 7.21 5.17 2.78
C LEU A 316 8.03 6.09 3.70
N ILE A 317 8.33 5.62 4.89
CA ILE A 317 9.23 6.27 5.83
C ILE A 317 10.07 5.21 6.54
N GLY A 318 11.37 5.41 6.58
CA GLY A 318 12.27 4.49 7.28
C GLY A 318 13.46 5.23 7.87
N VAL A 319 13.85 4.83 9.08
CA VAL A 319 15.07 5.27 9.76
C VAL A 319 15.70 4.04 10.40
N LEU A 320 16.99 3.84 10.20
CA LEU A 320 17.73 2.73 10.80
C LEU A 320 17.54 2.71 12.32
N PRO A 321 17.38 1.53 12.95
CA PRO A 321 17.07 1.41 14.37
C PRO A 321 17.99 2.23 15.28
N GLU A 322 19.30 2.22 15.02
CA GLU A 322 20.32 2.93 15.80
C GLU A 322 20.26 4.47 15.69
N TYR A 323 19.44 4.99 14.76
CA TYR A 323 19.22 6.44 14.57
C TYR A 323 17.84 6.90 15.03
N ARG A 324 16.89 5.97 15.27
CA ARG A 324 15.53 6.31 15.73
C ARG A 324 15.57 7.03 17.08
N SER A 325 16.32 6.50 18.04
CA SER A 325 16.47 7.08 19.39
C SER A 325 17.18 8.43 19.40
N LYS A 326 17.93 8.76 18.34
CA LYS A 326 18.61 10.07 18.17
C LYS A 326 17.66 11.17 17.72
N GLY A 327 16.42 10.84 17.32
CA GLY A 327 15.44 11.80 16.82
C GLY A 327 15.61 12.16 15.34
N ALA A 328 16.28 11.30 14.56
CA ALA A 328 16.54 11.54 13.12
C ALA A 328 15.27 11.80 12.31
N ASN A 329 14.13 11.23 12.70
CA ASN A 329 12.84 11.49 12.04
C ASN A 329 12.48 12.97 11.95
N ALA A 330 12.93 13.81 12.91
CA ALA A 330 12.64 15.24 12.89
C ALA A 330 13.21 15.91 11.62
N LEU A 331 14.33 15.44 11.10
CA LEU A 331 14.92 15.96 9.86
C LEU A 331 14.03 15.72 8.64
N LEU A 332 13.28 14.61 8.61
CA LEU A 332 12.32 14.34 7.54
C LEU A 332 11.18 15.37 7.58
N PHE A 333 10.65 15.65 8.76
CA PHE A 333 9.52 16.59 8.93
C PHE A 333 9.92 18.04 8.71
N THR A 334 11.11 18.45 9.16
CA THR A 334 11.61 19.80 8.94
C THR A 334 11.82 20.12 7.46
N ASP A 335 12.07 19.12 6.63
CA ASP A 335 12.23 19.29 5.19
C ASP A 335 10.95 19.10 4.39
N LEU A 336 10.11 18.10 4.74
CA LEU A 336 8.90 17.78 3.97
C LEU A 336 7.73 18.72 4.27
N ILE A 337 7.51 19.12 5.52
CA ILE A 337 6.37 19.97 5.89
C ILE A 337 6.36 21.29 5.13
N PRO A 338 7.47 22.06 4.97
CA PRO A 338 7.48 23.24 4.13
C PRO A 338 7.06 22.98 2.68
N GLN A 339 7.40 21.82 2.13
CA GLN A 339 6.98 21.46 0.77
C GLN A 339 5.46 21.24 0.72
N TYR A 340 4.88 20.53 1.71
CA TYR A 340 3.43 20.31 1.78
C TYR A 340 2.68 21.63 1.91
N ILE A 341 3.13 22.54 2.78
CA ILE A 341 2.57 23.88 2.93
C ILE A 341 2.62 24.64 1.60
N SER A 342 3.75 24.62 0.90
CA SER A 342 3.91 25.30 -0.39
C SER A 342 2.98 24.78 -1.49
N TYR A 343 2.51 23.54 -1.37
CA TYR A 343 1.54 22.92 -2.28
C TYR A 343 0.08 23.11 -1.82
N GLY A 344 -0.16 23.83 -0.71
CA GLY A 344 -1.50 24.06 -0.15
C GLY A 344 -2.12 22.79 0.41
N CYS A 345 -1.31 21.92 0.98
CA CYS A 345 -1.76 20.70 1.66
C CYS A 345 -2.69 21.08 2.82
N VAL A 346 -3.82 20.41 2.90
CA VAL A 346 -4.77 20.49 4.03
C VAL A 346 -4.50 19.37 5.02
N TRP A 347 -4.27 18.15 4.51
CA TRP A 347 -3.81 17.02 5.32
C TRP A 347 -2.90 16.09 4.52
N ALA A 348 -2.03 15.38 5.23
CA ALA A 348 -1.30 14.25 4.69
C ALA A 348 -1.94 12.95 5.20
N GLU A 349 -2.06 11.94 4.35
CA GLU A 349 -2.66 10.65 4.66
C GLU A 349 -1.60 9.58 4.79
N THR A 350 -1.59 8.85 5.91
CA THR A 350 -0.68 7.71 6.07
C THR A 350 -1.19 6.53 5.26
N GLN A 351 -0.28 5.65 4.87
CA GLN A 351 -0.65 4.31 4.44
C GLN A 351 -1.14 3.47 5.62
N VAL A 352 -1.55 2.24 5.31
CA VAL A 352 -1.96 1.24 6.29
C VAL A 352 -0.86 1.03 7.34
N GLN A 353 -1.21 1.18 8.61
CA GLN A 353 -0.29 1.03 9.74
C GLN A 353 -0.89 0.05 10.75
N LEU A 354 -0.09 -0.90 11.23
CA LEU A 354 -0.48 -1.77 12.33
C LEU A 354 -0.95 -0.94 13.54
N GLU A 355 -2.09 -1.27 14.13
CA GLU A 355 -2.62 -0.54 15.30
C GLU A 355 -1.64 -0.55 16.47
N ASP A 356 -0.94 -1.66 16.66
CA ASP A 356 0.02 -1.86 17.76
C ASP A 356 1.39 -1.20 17.51
N ASN A 357 1.62 -0.60 16.35
CA ASN A 357 2.87 0.09 16.05
C ASN A 357 2.93 1.47 16.70
N ALA A 358 3.15 1.49 18.03
CA ALA A 358 3.30 2.71 18.81
C ALA A 358 4.43 3.62 18.32
N ASN A 359 5.50 3.05 17.77
CA ASN A 359 6.65 3.82 17.24
C ASN A 359 6.27 4.67 16.03
N ALA A 360 5.44 4.14 15.13
CA ALA A 360 4.96 4.89 13.97
C ALA A 360 4.04 6.05 14.38
N THR A 361 3.24 5.89 15.43
CA THR A 361 2.22 6.85 15.80
C THR A 361 2.70 7.94 16.76
N SER A 362 3.67 7.66 17.61
CA SER A 362 4.22 8.62 18.56
C SER A 362 4.88 9.84 17.87
N GLN A 363 5.36 9.68 16.66
CA GLN A 363 6.00 10.75 15.90
C GLN A 363 5.01 11.77 15.31
N TRP A 364 3.72 11.41 15.19
CA TRP A 364 2.70 12.26 14.55
C TRP A 364 2.04 13.28 15.50
N GLY A 365 2.27 13.19 16.81
CA GLY A 365 1.58 14.01 17.81
C GLY A 365 1.46 15.50 17.47
N PRO A 366 2.55 16.19 16.98
CA PRO A 366 2.49 17.62 16.63
C PRO A 366 1.68 17.95 15.36
N LEU A 367 1.11 16.97 14.67
CA LEU A 367 0.37 17.12 13.41
C LEU A 367 -1.13 16.78 13.56
N ASP A 368 -1.66 16.85 14.78
CA ASP A 368 -3.07 16.59 15.09
C ASP A 368 -3.63 15.34 14.37
N PRO A 369 -3.11 14.14 14.70
CA PRO A 369 -3.45 12.92 14.01
C PRO A 369 -4.91 12.51 14.24
N ILE A 370 -5.64 12.22 13.16
CA ILE A 370 -7.02 11.75 13.18
C ILE A 370 -7.08 10.39 12.51
N VAL A 371 -7.32 9.33 13.28
CA VAL A 371 -7.61 8.01 12.70
C VAL A 371 -8.98 8.08 12.04
N HIS A 372 -9.03 7.81 10.73
CA HIS A 372 -10.26 7.99 9.95
C HIS A 372 -10.69 6.76 9.17
N LYS A 373 -9.81 5.77 9.04
CA LYS A 373 -10.14 4.46 8.48
C LYS A 373 -9.50 3.36 9.32
N ARG A 374 -10.18 2.21 9.40
CA ARG A 374 -9.64 0.99 10.01
C ARG A 374 -9.80 -0.17 9.05
N ARG A 375 -8.89 -1.14 9.20
CA ARG A 375 -8.90 -2.37 8.40
C ARG A 375 -8.60 -3.57 9.26
N GLU A 376 -9.08 -4.72 8.79
CA GLU A 376 -8.82 -6.00 9.46
C GLU A 376 -8.35 -7.04 8.44
N CYS A 377 -7.37 -7.85 8.85
CA CYS A 377 -7.11 -9.14 8.23
C CYS A 377 -7.68 -10.25 9.11
N TYR A 378 -8.16 -11.28 8.48
CA TYR A 378 -8.81 -12.41 9.13
C TYR A 378 -8.00 -13.67 8.89
N VAL A 379 -8.07 -14.60 9.84
CA VAL A 379 -7.40 -15.90 9.77
C VAL A 379 -8.35 -17.02 10.15
N LYS A 380 -8.18 -18.20 9.54
CA LYS A 380 -8.88 -19.43 9.87
C LYS A 380 -7.95 -20.63 9.67
N THR A 381 -8.02 -21.62 10.56
CA THR A 381 -7.39 -22.93 10.37
C THR A 381 -8.14 -23.73 9.31
N LEU A 382 -7.41 -24.38 8.40
CA LEU A 382 -7.95 -25.15 7.26
C LEU A 382 -8.29 -26.60 7.61
#